data_72a0a584580dd044c79f0153610aab00
#
_entry.id   72a0a584580dd044c79f0153610aab00
#
_cell.length_a   1.000
_cell.length_b   1.000
_cell.length_c   1.000
_cell.angle_alpha   90.00
_cell.angle_beta   90.00
_cell.angle_gamma   90.00
#
_symmetry.space_group_name_H-M   'P 1'
#
loop_
_entity.id
_entity.type
_entity.pdbx_description
1 polymer ?
#
loop_
_entity_poly.entity_id
_entity_poly.type
_entity_poly.pdbx_seq_one_letter_code
_entity_poly.pdbx_strand_id
1 'polypeptide(L)'
;MRRVFPLLLLLALLLAGCQGEAAPAVSYDLDQVPAYAGEPYVVINDNQPFFGEEEYTTEAFETYSALDGLGRCGTAYACVGEELMPAGERESISSVKPSGWINVEYGGQYLYNRCHLIGFQLTGENANERNLITGTRYMNVEGMLPFENLVADYVKETSNHVLYRVTPLYEGDNLVASGVLMEAGSVEDEREGICFNVYVYNVQPGIGIDYATGASWAEGEQGEIQSSPTPAGTAYVLNPNTKKFHLPTCASVEDMKPENRTDYTGSREALLDEGYSPCGQCKP
;
A
#
# COMPACT_ATOMS: atom_id res chain seq x y z
N MET A 1 -11.63 -49.13 -57.56
CA MET A 1 -11.56 -49.02 -56.13
C MET A 1 -10.94 -47.66 -55.74
N ARG A 2 -11.77 -46.65 -55.42
CA ARG A 2 -11.31 -45.32 -55.04
C ARG A 2 -11.27 -45.26 -53.54
N ARG A 3 -10.09 -45.08 -52.99
CA ARG A 3 -9.90 -44.87 -51.52
C ARG A 3 -10.10 -43.38 -51.21
N VAL A 4 -11.15 -43.07 -50.43
CA VAL A 4 -11.42 -41.74 -49.87
C VAL A 4 -10.69 -41.67 -48.52
N PHE A 5 -9.70 -40.76 -48.39
CA PHE A 5 -9.09 -40.41 -47.11
C PHE A 5 -9.93 -39.32 -46.45
N PRO A 6 -10.34 -39.46 -45.20
CA PRO A 6 -10.95 -38.36 -44.46
C PRO A 6 -9.85 -37.42 -43.97
N LEU A 7 -9.96 -36.14 -44.35
CA LEU A 7 -9.16 -35.02 -43.86
C LEU A 7 -9.66 -34.64 -42.44
N LEU A 8 -8.90 -35.01 -41.40
CA LEU A 8 -9.14 -34.58 -40.05
C LEU A 8 -8.66 -33.12 -39.90
N LEU A 9 -9.61 -32.19 -39.90
CA LEU A 9 -9.35 -30.77 -39.59
C LEU A 9 -9.14 -30.60 -38.08
N LEU A 10 -7.88 -30.46 -37.67
CA LEU A 10 -7.51 -30.16 -36.29
C LEU A 10 -7.75 -28.66 -36.05
N LEU A 11 -8.88 -28.33 -35.39
CA LEU A 11 -9.19 -26.95 -34.94
C LEU A 11 -8.41 -26.67 -33.67
N ALA A 12 -7.24 -26.04 -33.79
CA ALA A 12 -6.50 -25.52 -32.65
C ALA A 12 -7.20 -24.24 -32.17
N LEU A 13 -7.94 -24.34 -31.08
CA LEU A 13 -8.41 -23.17 -30.31
C LEU A 13 -7.19 -22.51 -29.69
N LEU A 14 -6.75 -21.41 -30.25
CA LEU A 14 -5.87 -20.44 -29.59
C LEU A 14 -6.68 -19.78 -28.48
N LEU A 15 -6.52 -20.27 -27.25
CA LEU A 15 -6.87 -19.52 -26.03
C LEU A 15 -5.84 -18.38 -25.91
N ALA A 16 -6.15 -17.24 -26.52
CA ALA A 16 -5.52 -15.98 -26.16
C ALA A 16 -6.01 -15.61 -24.76
N GLY A 17 -5.29 -16.08 -23.73
CA GLY A 17 -5.43 -15.54 -22.41
C GLY A 17 -4.99 -14.08 -22.47
N CYS A 18 -5.86 -13.15 -22.09
CA CYS A 18 -5.44 -11.80 -21.74
C CYS A 18 -4.53 -11.92 -20.51
N GLN A 19 -3.24 -12.08 -20.74
CA GLN A 19 -2.23 -11.76 -19.75
C GLN A 19 -2.17 -10.23 -19.79
N GLY A 20 -2.69 -9.57 -18.74
CA GLY A 20 -2.44 -8.15 -18.54
C GLY A 20 -0.92 -7.95 -18.61
N GLU A 21 -0.48 -7.09 -19.49
CA GLU A 21 0.91 -6.72 -19.63
C GLU A 21 1.40 -6.23 -18.28
N ALA A 22 2.45 -6.85 -17.74
CA ALA A 22 3.04 -6.41 -16.49
C ALA A 22 3.61 -4.99 -16.71
N ALA A 23 3.39 -4.09 -15.75
CA ALA A 23 3.99 -2.76 -15.79
C ALA A 23 5.51 -2.88 -16.03
N PRO A 24 6.10 -2.08 -16.95
CA PRO A 24 7.52 -2.13 -17.22
C PRO A 24 8.29 -1.84 -15.92
N ALA A 25 9.10 -2.81 -15.48
CA ALA A 25 9.90 -2.68 -14.27
C ALA A 25 11.09 -1.75 -14.54
N VAL A 26 11.19 -0.67 -13.77
CA VAL A 26 12.41 0.12 -13.71
C VAL A 26 13.41 -0.65 -12.85
N SER A 27 14.58 -0.93 -13.39
CA SER A 27 15.70 -1.46 -12.63
C SER A 27 16.46 -0.28 -12.03
N TYR A 28 16.03 0.22 -10.89
CA TYR A 28 16.79 1.18 -10.09
C TYR A 28 17.26 0.48 -8.82
N ASP A 29 18.55 0.55 -8.53
CA ASP A 29 19.16 -0.17 -7.42
C ASP A 29 19.16 0.70 -6.16
N LEU A 30 18.77 0.13 -5.02
CA LEU A 30 18.85 0.81 -3.71
C LEU A 30 20.24 1.30 -3.37
N ASP A 31 21.28 0.62 -3.84
CA ASP A 31 22.68 1.03 -3.64
C ASP A 31 23.01 2.40 -4.27
N GLN A 32 22.18 2.85 -5.22
CA GLN A 32 22.32 4.15 -5.88
C GLN A 32 21.54 5.26 -5.17
N VAL A 33 20.69 4.91 -4.21
CA VAL A 33 19.91 5.88 -3.43
C VAL A 33 20.79 6.49 -2.35
N PRO A 34 20.93 7.83 -2.28
CA PRO A 34 21.62 8.48 -1.17
C PRO A 34 20.98 8.09 0.19
N ALA A 35 21.82 8.01 1.23
CA ALA A 35 21.30 7.78 2.58
C ALA A 35 20.35 8.92 3.00
N TYR A 36 19.30 8.57 3.78
CA TYR A 36 18.40 9.57 4.35
C TYR A 36 19.18 10.65 5.15
N ALA A 37 18.91 11.91 4.84
CA ALA A 37 19.59 13.06 5.43
C ALA A 37 18.63 14.10 6.05
N GLY A 38 17.40 13.69 6.36
CA GLY A 38 16.39 14.56 7.00
C GLY A 38 15.27 15.04 6.08
N GLU A 39 15.45 14.94 4.75
CA GLU A 39 14.44 15.32 3.78
C GLU A 39 13.59 14.11 3.37
N PRO A 40 12.27 14.25 3.15
CA PRO A 40 11.39 13.12 2.86
C PRO A 40 11.68 12.42 1.53
N TYR A 41 12.36 13.09 0.62
CA TYR A 41 12.71 12.54 -0.70
C TYR A 41 14.05 13.08 -1.20
N VAL A 42 14.57 12.46 -2.24
CA VAL A 42 15.75 12.90 -2.99
C VAL A 42 15.45 12.83 -4.49
N VAL A 43 15.96 13.79 -5.24
CA VAL A 43 15.88 13.81 -6.70
C VAL A 43 16.80 12.73 -7.29
N ILE A 44 16.27 11.98 -8.25
CA ILE A 44 16.97 10.90 -8.94
C ILE A 44 17.11 11.27 -10.42
N ASN A 45 18.16 10.78 -11.08
CA ASN A 45 18.37 10.89 -12.53
C ASN A 45 18.19 12.32 -13.08
N ASP A 46 18.78 13.31 -12.41
CA ASP A 46 18.65 14.73 -12.78
C ASP A 46 17.18 15.18 -12.97
N ASN A 47 16.28 14.61 -12.17
CA ASN A 47 14.83 14.83 -12.20
C ASN A 47 14.16 14.36 -13.51
N GLN A 48 14.78 13.50 -14.29
CA GLN A 48 14.22 12.98 -15.54
C GLN A 48 13.62 11.58 -15.30
N PRO A 49 12.35 11.35 -15.67
CA PRO A 49 11.75 10.03 -15.66
C PRO A 49 12.52 9.02 -16.52
N PHE A 50 12.44 7.74 -16.18
CA PHE A 50 13.03 6.66 -16.97
C PHE A 50 12.11 6.17 -18.10
N PHE A 51 11.05 6.90 -18.43
CA PHE A 51 10.17 6.54 -19.54
C PHE A 51 10.88 6.66 -20.89
N GLY A 52 10.69 5.65 -21.74
CA GLY A 52 11.00 5.77 -23.17
C GLY A 52 9.99 6.67 -23.89
N GLU A 53 10.39 7.29 -24.98
CA GLU A 53 9.49 8.16 -25.76
C GLU A 53 8.25 7.40 -26.28
N GLU A 54 8.37 6.09 -26.49
CA GLU A 54 7.30 5.19 -26.93
C GLU A 54 6.26 4.88 -25.84
N GLU A 55 6.57 5.15 -24.58
CA GLU A 55 5.64 4.94 -23.45
C GLU A 55 4.63 6.08 -23.33
N TYR A 56 4.96 7.29 -23.84
CA TYR A 56 4.07 8.45 -23.77
C TYR A 56 2.85 8.28 -24.67
N THR A 57 1.66 8.30 -24.06
CA THR A 57 0.37 8.11 -24.74
C THR A 57 -0.68 9.02 -24.10
N THR A 58 -1.71 9.38 -24.88
CA THR A 58 -2.91 10.07 -24.38
C THR A 58 -4.07 9.09 -24.13
N GLU A 59 -3.82 7.79 -24.21
CA GLU A 59 -4.80 6.77 -23.82
C GLU A 59 -4.66 6.55 -22.30
N ALA A 60 -5.69 6.90 -21.55
CA ALA A 60 -5.69 6.69 -20.10
C ALA A 60 -5.70 5.18 -19.77
N PHE A 61 -4.81 4.77 -18.88
CA PHE A 61 -4.72 3.39 -18.39
C PHE A 61 -4.17 3.37 -16.97
N GLU A 62 -4.43 2.26 -16.26
CA GLU A 62 -3.77 1.92 -15.00
C GLU A 62 -3.40 0.44 -14.97
N THR A 63 -2.28 0.14 -14.38
CA THR A 63 -1.75 -1.22 -14.27
C THR A 63 -1.00 -1.41 -12.96
N TYR A 64 -1.21 -2.55 -12.32
CA TYR A 64 -0.61 -2.91 -11.04
C TYR A 64 0.03 -4.27 -11.14
N SER A 65 1.34 -4.35 -10.88
CA SER A 65 2.06 -5.62 -10.87
C SER A 65 1.42 -6.62 -9.91
N ALA A 66 1.48 -7.89 -10.24
CA ALA A 66 1.09 -8.93 -9.28
C ALA A 66 1.96 -8.86 -8.03
N LEU A 67 1.39 -9.24 -6.88
CA LEU A 67 2.19 -9.41 -5.67
C LEU A 67 3.24 -10.49 -5.89
N ASP A 68 4.42 -10.29 -5.31
CA ASP A 68 5.49 -11.28 -5.36
C ASP A 68 5.25 -12.47 -4.39
N GLY A 69 6.19 -13.39 -4.33
CA GLY A 69 6.11 -14.58 -3.46
C GLY A 69 6.07 -14.27 -1.95
N LEU A 70 6.40 -13.05 -1.54
CA LEU A 70 6.34 -12.54 -0.16
C LEU A 70 5.08 -11.67 0.09
N GLY A 71 4.21 -11.53 -0.91
CA GLY A 71 3.01 -10.70 -0.82
C GLY A 71 3.30 -9.21 -0.94
N ARG A 72 4.46 -8.80 -1.49
CA ARG A 72 4.85 -7.41 -1.66
C ARG A 72 4.34 -6.85 -2.98
N CYS A 73 3.96 -5.57 -3.00
CA CYS A 73 3.61 -4.87 -4.22
C CYS A 73 4.83 -4.69 -5.13
N GLY A 74 4.61 -4.81 -6.43
CA GLY A 74 5.55 -4.33 -7.44
C GLY A 74 5.16 -2.94 -7.96
N THR A 75 5.59 -2.62 -9.18
CA THR A 75 5.32 -1.34 -9.83
C THR A 75 3.83 -1.11 -10.06
N ALA A 76 3.36 0.09 -9.75
CA ALA A 76 2.10 0.66 -10.19
C ALA A 76 2.37 1.70 -11.28
N TYR A 77 1.61 1.67 -12.38
CA TYR A 77 1.87 2.46 -13.57
C TYR A 77 0.57 2.92 -14.22
N ALA A 78 0.46 4.19 -14.54
CA ALA A 78 -0.73 4.77 -15.14
C ALA A 78 -0.40 5.89 -16.13
N CYS A 79 -1.27 6.08 -17.10
CA CYS A 79 -1.42 7.33 -17.81
C CYS A 79 -2.65 8.02 -17.22
N VAL A 80 -2.42 8.99 -16.33
CA VAL A 80 -3.48 9.66 -15.55
C VAL A 80 -4.09 10.76 -16.39
N GLY A 81 -5.39 10.63 -16.71
CA GLY A 81 -6.25 11.65 -17.29
C GLY A 81 -7.49 11.86 -16.43
N GLU A 82 -8.34 12.84 -16.76
CA GLU A 82 -9.60 13.08 -16.05
C GLU A 82 -10.50 11.83 -16.01
N GLU A 83 -10.38 10.92 -16.98
CA GLU A 83 -11.16 9.69 -17.12
C GLU A 83 -10.93 8.70 -15.97
N LEU A 84 -9.72 8.70 -15.40
CA LEU A 84 -9.36 7.84 -14.26
C LEU A 84 -9.65 8.47 -12.91
N MET A 85 -9.77 9.80 -12.85
CA MET A 85 -10.00 10.48 -11.58
C MET A 85 -11.32 10.08 -10.95
N PRO A 86 -11.39 10.01 -9.60
CA PRO A 86 -12.56 9.49 -8.92
C PRO A 86 -13.79 10.39 -9.16
N ALA A 87 -14.88 9.76 -9.59
CA ALA A 87 -16.20 10.39 -9.64
C ALA A 87 -17.03 10.15 -8.37
N GLY A 88 -16.57 9.28 -7.46
CA GLY A 88 -17.25 8.87 -6.24
C GLY A 88 -16.48 9.20 -4.97
N GLU A 89 -17.10 8.88 -3.82
CA GLU A 89 -16.45 9.02 -2.51
C GLU A 89 -15.41 7.92 -2.26
N ARG A 90 -14.39 8.26 -1.47
CA ARG A 90 -13.36 7.31 -1.05
C ARG A 90 -13.96 6.27 -0.10
N GLU A 91 -13.74 5.00 -0.40
CA GLU A 91 -14.16 3.89 0.43
C GLU A 91 -13.10 3.48 1.46
N SER A 92 -13.49 2.64 2.44
CA SER A 92 -12.55 2.11 3.42
C SER A 92 -11.58 1.11 2.80
N ILE A 93 -10.29 1.29 3.13
CA ILE A 93 -9.21 0.39 2.72
C ILE A 93 -8.68 -0.47 3.87
N SER A 94 -9.40 -0.52 5.01
CA SER A 94 -8.95 -1.18 6.24
C SER A 94 -8.86 -2.71 6.11
N SER A 95 -9.55 -3.31 5.15
CA SER A 95 -9.51 -4.76 4.87
C SER A 95 -8.16 -5.23 4.31
N VAL A 96 -7.39 -4.34 3.66
CA VAL A 96 -6.10 -4.69 3.09
C VAL A 96 -5.02 -4.61 4.17
N LYS A 97 -4.22 -5.68 4.30
CA LYS A 97 -3.03 -5.73 5.16
C LYS A 97 -1.81 -5.94 4.26
N PRO A 98 -1.11 -4.87 3.87
CA PRO A 98 0.08 -5.00 3.04
C PRO A 98 1.18 -5.81 3.74
N SER A 99 2.19 -6.27 3.01
CA SER A 99 3.34 -6.95 3.59
C SER A 99 3.98 -6.12 4.72
N GLY A 100 4.39 -6.77 5.81
CA GLY A 100 4.98 -6.11 6.99
C GLY A 100 4.02 -5.19 7.77
N TRP A 101 2.69 -5.29 7.56
CA TRP A 101 1.72 -4.45 8.26
C TRP A 101 1.66 -4.74 9.75
N ILE A 102 1.98 -3.74 10.56
CA ILE A 102 1.80 -3.74 12.02
C ILE A 102 1.04 -2.48 12.41
N ASN A 103 0.01 -2.64 13.24
CA ASN A 103 -0.73 -1.49 13.76
C ASN A 103 -0.05 -1.00 15.04
N VAL A 104 0.67 0.11 14.95
CA VAL A 104 1.44 0.69 16.05
C VAL A 104 1.30 2.21 16.06
N GLU A 105 1.25 2.78 17.27
CA GLU A 105 1.12 4.22 17.49
C GLU A 105 2.32 4.76 18.27
N TYR A 106 2.74 5.96 17.90
CA TYR A 106 3.70 6.78 18.64
C TYR A 106 3.13 8.18 18.83
N GLY A 107 3.13 8.66 20.10
CA GLY A 107 2.59 9.97 20.40
C GLY A 107 1.09 10.16 20.07
N GLY A 108 0.31 9.06 20.05
CA GLY A 108 -1.12 9.09 19.73
C GLY A 108 -1.43 9.16 18.22
N GLN A 109 -0.44 8.88 17.37
CA GLN A 109 -0.61 8.78 15.91
C GLN A 109 -0.11 7.43 15.41
N TYR A 110 -0.84 6.84 14.45
CA TYR A 110 -0.41 5.63 13.78
C TYR A 110 0.87 5.89 13.00
N LEU A 111 1.86 5.00 13.18
CA LEU A 111 3.11 5.04 12.43
C LEU A 111 2.87 4.74 10.97
N TYR A 112 2.17 3.63 10.70
CA TYR A 112 1.95 3.16 9.35
C TYR A 112 0.58 3.58 8.80
N ASN A 113 0.60 3.94 7.54
CA ASN A 113 -0.55 4.10 6.68
C ASN A 113 -0.56 2.99 5.64
N ARG A 114 -1.74 2.60 5.17
CA ARG A 114 -1.89 1.87 3.91
C ARG A 114 -1.66 2.88 2.81
N CYS A 115 -0.40 3.02 2.39
CA CYS A 115 -0.03 4.00 1.37
C CYS A 115 -0.41 3.46 0.00
N HIS A 116 -1.22 4.19 -0.74
CA HIS A 116 -1.40 3.94 -2.15
C HIS A 116 -0.09 4.24 -2.89
N LEU A 117 0.29 3.39 -3.84
CA LEU A 117 1.36 3.69 -4.79
C LEU A 117 0.88 4.76 -5.77
N ILE A 118 -0.31 4.59 -6.35
CA ILE A 118 -1.01 5.63 -7.10
C ILE A 118 -2.19 6.07 -6.25
N GLY A 119 -2.20 7.34 -5.82
CA GLY A 119 -3.18 7.89 -4.91
C GLY A 119 -4.62 7.82 -5.44
N PHE A 120 -5.59 7.61 -4.55
CA PHE A 120 -7.01 7.59 -4.90
C PHE A 120 -7.46 8.77 -5.75
N GLN A 121 -6.92 9.96 -5.52
CA GLN A 121 -7.25 11.17 -6.28
C GLN A 121 -6.84 11.12 -7.76
N LEU A 122 -5.97 10.17 -8.15
CA LEU A 122 -5.46 10.03 -9.51
C LEU A 122 -6.22 8.99 -10.33
N THR A 123 -6.59 7.85 -9.72
CA THR A 123 -7.20 6.72 -10.44
C THR A 123 -8.47 6.16 -9.78
N GLY A 124 -8.91 6.73 -8.67
CA GLY A 124 -10.12 6.27 -7.99
C GLY A 124 -10.02 4.90 -7.32
N GLU A 125 -8.83 4.27 -7.33
CA GLU A 125 -8.60 2.95 -6.73
C GLU A 125 -8.69 3.00 -5.20
N ASN A 126 -9.51 2.12 -4.61
CA ASN A 126 -9.69 2.03 -3.16
C ASN A 126 -8.87 0.89 -2.54
N ALA A 127 -9.48 -0.25 -2.28
CA ALA A 127 -8.90 -1.39 -1.55
C ALA A 127 -8.18 -2.39 -2.48
N ASN A 128 -7.39 -1.90 -3.42
CA ASN A 128 -6.57 -2.72 -4.29
C ASN A 128 -5.29 -3.15 -3.57
N GLU A 129 -5.15 -4.44 -3.26
CA GLU A 129 -3.99 -4.98 -2.56
C GLU A 129 -2.66 -4.81 -3.31
N ARG A 130 -2.71 -4.65 -4.65
CA ARG A 130 -1.54 -4.43 -5.50
C ARG A 130 -1.10 -2.97 -5.55
N ASN A 131 -1.91 -2.07 -5.00
CA ASN A 131 -1.66 -0.62 -4.94
C ASN A 131 -1.41 -0.11 -3.52
N LEU A 132 -1.38 -0.99 -2.51
CA LEU A 132 -1.27 -0.59 -1.11
C LEU A 132 -0.02 -1.21 -0.46
N ILE A 133 0.86 -0.36 0.08
CA ILE A 133 2.04 -0.79 0.83
C ILE A 133 2.00 -0.32 2.28
N THR A 134 2.79 -0.96 3.13
CA THR A 134 3.06 -0.48 4.49
C THR A 134 4.03 0.69 4.41
N GLY A 135 3.51 1.90 4.53
CA GLY A 135 4.31 3.13 4.50
C GLY A 135 4.11 3.94 5.77
N THR A 136 5.15 4.67 6.17
CA THR A 136 5.04 5.57 7.30
C THR A 136 4.12 6.75 6.98
N ARG A 137 3.57 7.36 8.04
CA ARG A 137 2.81 8.60 7.87
C ARG A 137 3.66 9.71 7.24
N TYR A 138 4.93 9.80 7.62
CA TYR A 138 5.87 10.79 7.08
C TYR A 138 6.09 10.59 5.57
N MET A 139 6.37 9.35 5.14
CA MET A 139 6.47 9.02 3.73
C MET A 139 5.20 9.42 2.97
N ASN A 140 4.04 9.02 3.49
CA ASN A 140 2.76 9.24 2.82
C ASN A 140 2.40 10.72 2.69
N VAL A 141 2.57 11.51 3.77
CA VAL A 141 2.06 12.89 3.83
C VAL A 141 3.10 13.92 3.41
N GLU A 142 4.34 13.77 3.85
CA GLU A 142 5.42 14.73 3.57
C GLU A 142 6.20 14.35 2.30
N GLY A 143 6.24 13.05 1.97
CA GLY A 143 6.98 12.55 0.82
C GLY A 143 6.15 12.41 -0.44
N MET A 144 5.12 11.56 -0.43
CA MET A 144 4.35 11.21 -1.65
C MET A 144 3.28 12.23 -2.01
N LEU A 145 2.47 12.65 -1.05
CA LEU A 145 1.30 13.50 -1.27
C LEU A 145 1.59 14.81 -2.05
N PRO A 146 2.71 15.52 -1.84
CA PRO A 146 3.00 16.71 -2.65
C PRO A 146 3.10 16.42 -4.14
N PHE A 147 3.71 15.30 -4.54
CA PHE A 147 3.83 14.89 -5.95
C PHE A 147 2.50 14.40 -6.53
N GLU A 148 1.72 13.67 -5.75
CA GLU A 148 0.37 13.27 -6.15
C GLU A 148 -0.52 14.49 -6.39
N ASN A 149 -0.47 15.50 -5.51
CA ASN A 149 -1.19 16.74 -5.68
C ASN A 149 -0.76 17.50 -6.93
N LEU A 150 0.55 17.57 -7.19
CA LEU A 150 1.09 18.22 -8.38
C LEU A 150 0.51 17.60 -9.67
N VAL A 151 0.46 16.26 -9.75
CA VAL A 151 -0.15 15.56 -10.89
C VAL A 151 -1.65 15.78 -10.95
N ALA A 152 -2.36 15.67 -9.82
CA ALA A 152 -3.80 15.83 -9.78
C ALA A 152 -4.25 17.27 -10.18
N ASP A 153 -3.52 18.28 -9.72
CA ASP A 153 -3.83 19.67 -10.03
C ASP A 153 -3.55 19.97 -11.52
N TYR A 154 -2.42 19.49 -12.04
CA TYR A 154 -2.09 19.65 -13.47
C TYR A 154 -3.16 19.03 -14.38
N VAL A 155 -3.58 17.78 -14.12
CA VAL A 155 -4.61 17.12 -14.94
C VAL A 155 -5.93 17.90 -14.88
N LYS A 156 -6.36 18.38 -13.70
CA LYS A 156 -7.61 19.16 -13.54
C LYS A 156 -7.56 20.54 -14.22
N GLU A 157 -6.38 21.17 -14.24
CA GLU A 157 -6.23 22.51 -14.81
C GLU A 157 -6.09 22.51 -16.33
N THR A 158 -5.49 21.44 -16.88
CA THR A 158 -5.15 21.38 -18.31
C THR A 158 -5.99 20.40 -19.10
N SER A 159 -6.59 19.40 -18.45
CA SER A 159 -7.18 18.20 -19.07
C SER A 159 -6.16 17.37 -19.89
N ASN A 160 -4.87 17.60 -19.68
CA ASN A 160 -3.79 16.83 -20.27
C ASN A 160 -3.49 15.58 -19.43
N HIS A 161 -2.79 14.61 -20.05
CA HIS A 161 -2.41 13.36 -19.42
C HIS A 161 -1.02 13.43 -18.77
N VAL A 162 -0.84 12.66 -17.74
CA VAL A 162 0.46 12.46 -17.07
C VAL A 162 0.79 10.98 -17.00
N LEU A 163 1.90 10.60 -17.61
CA LEU A 163 2.49 9.28 -17.41
C LEU A 163 3.10 9.25 -16.01
N TYR A 164 2.66 8.31 -15.16
CA TYR A 164 2.98 8.26 -13.74
C TYR A 164 3.29 6.83 -13.31
N ARG A 165 4.46 6.62 -12.68
CA ARG A 165 4.90 5.30 -12.22
C ARG A 165 5.46 5.39 -10.81
N VAL A 166 5.06 4.44 -9.97
CA VAL A 166 5.58 4.29 -8.60
C VAL A 166 6.07 2.87 -8.41
N THR A 167 7.35 2.76 -8.05
CA THR A 167 8.01 1.47 -7.84
C THR A 167 8.51 1.37 -6.41
N PRO A 168 7.94 0.50 -5.57
CA PRO A 168 8.45 0.24 -4.24
C PRO A 168 9.77 -0.53 -4.32
N LEU A 169 10.78 -0.09 -3.56
CA LEU A 169 12.09 -0.73 -3.53
C LEU A 169 12.30 -1.44 -2.18
N TYR A 170 12.59 -2.73 -2.26
CA TYR A 170 12.81 -3.59 -1.09
C TYR A 170 14.26 -4.06 -1.06
N GLU A 171 14.86 -4.09 0.12
CA GLU A 171 16.16 -4.72 0.33
C GLU A 171 15.96 -6.22 0.59
N GLY A 172 16.49 -7.09 -0.27
CA GLY A 172 16.37 -8.54 -0.13
C GLY A 172 14.94 -9.01 0.11
N ASP A 173 14.73 -9.78 1.18
CA ASP A 173 13.44 -10.34 1.56
C ASP A 173 12.64 -9.47 2.54
N ASN A 174 13.01 -8.20 2.71
CA ASN A 174 12.28 -7.29 3.59
C ASN A 174 10.81 -7.16 3.17
N LEU A 175 9.91 -7.20 4.17
CA LEU A 175 8.47 -7.10 3.94
C LEU A 175 7.99 -5.67 3.77
N VAL A 176 8.74 -4.69 4.30
CA VAL A 176 8.46 -3.26 4.19
C VAL A 176 9.43 -2.66 3.19
N ALA A 177 8.94 -1.86 2.24
CA ALA A 177 9.78 -1.18 1.28
C ALA A 177 10.67 -0.15 1.98
N SER A 178 11.93 -0.03 1.56
CA SER A 178 12.85 1.02 2.02
C SER A 178 12.38 2.41 1.60
N GLY A 179 11.61 2.48 0.53
CA GLY A 179 10.98 3.66 -0.03
C GLY A 179 10.36 3.37 -1.38
N VAL A 180 9.94 4.41 -2.07
CA VAL A 180 9.36 4.31 -3.41
C VAL A 180 10.07 5.25 -4.38
N LEU A 181 10.33 4.77 -5.59
CA LEU A 181 10.70 5.60 -6.72
C LEU A 181 9.40 6.12 -7.36
N MET A 182 9.24 7.44 -7.42
CA MET A 182 8.10 8.10 -8.06
C MET A 182 8.59 8.90 -9.25
N GLU A 183 7.98 8.68 -10.40
CA GLU A 183 8.34 9.39 -11.61
C GLU A 183 7.09 9.78 -12.42
N ALA A 184 7.14 10.95 -13.05
CA ALA A 184 6.05 11.46 -13.86
C ALA A 184 6.56 12.35 -14.99
N GLY A 185 5.79 12.36 -16.08
CA GLY A 185 5.95 13.28 -17.20
C GLY A 185 4.64 13.58 -17.88
N SER A 186 4.33 14.86 -18.08
CA SER A 186 3.14 15.28 -18.84
C SER A 186 3.31 14.93 -20.32
N VAL A 187 2.20 14.58 -20.96
CA VAL A 187 2.23 13.95 -22.30
C VAL A 187 2.13 15.01 -23.40
N GLU A 188 1.05 15.77 -23.44
CA GLU A 188 0.71 16.65 -24.56
C GLU A 188 1.66 17.85 -24.71
N ASP A 189 2.30 18.26 -23.63
CA ASP A 189 3.25 19.39 -23.59
C ASP A 189 4.73 18.94 -23.50
N GLU A 190 5.01 17.68 -23.83
CA GLU A 190 6.36 17.13 -23.87
C GLU A 190 7.13 17.31 -22.54
N ARG A 191 6.44 17.17 -21.40
CA ARG A 191 6.97 17.28 -20.03
C ARG A 191 7.25 18.71 -19.54
N GLU A 192 6.72 19.73 -20.22
CA GLU A 192 6.89 21.12 -19.78
C GLU A 192 6.14 21.40 -18.46
N GLY A 193 4.95 20.79 -18.26
CA GLY A 193 4.13 21.02 -17.07
C GLY A 193 4.50 20.09 -15.90
N ILE A 194 4.68 18.79 -16.16
CA ILE A 194 5.07 17.80 -15.16
C ILE A 194 6.30 17.04 -15.64
N CYS A 195 7.37 17.10 -14.84
CA CYS A 195 8.58 16.32 -15.04
C CYS A 195 9.27 16.12 -13.68
N PHE A 196 9.23 14.89 -13.14
CA PHE A 196 9.99 14.58 -11.95
C PHE A 196 10.40 13.10 -11.87
N ASN A 197 11.48 12.86 -11.14
CA ASN A 197 11.96 11.55 -10.76
C ASN A 197 12.59 11.65 -9.37
N VAL A 198 11.92 11.09 -8.38
CA VAL A 198 12.29 11.19 -6.98
C VAL A 198 12.22 9.84 -6.28
N TYR A 199 13.13 9.64 -5.33
CA TYR A 199 12.99 8.54 -4.37
C TYR A 199 12.48 9.09 -3.04
N VAL A 200 11.35 8.56 -2.57
CA VAL A 200 10.72 8.93 -1.29
C VAL A 200 11.07 7.88 -0.24
N TYR A 201 11.66 8.31 0.86
CA TYR A 201 12.11 7.43 1.93
C TYR A 201 10.95 6.93 2.80
N ASN A 202 10.90 5.64 3.08
CA ASN A 202 9.94 5.07 4.01
C ASN A 202 10.48 5.11 5.45
N VAL A 203 10.60 6.30 5.98
CA VAL A 203 11.11 6.58 7.33
C VAL A 203 10.09 7.36 8.15
N GLN A 204 10.26 7.36 9.46
CA GLN A 204 9.56 8.28 10.36
C GLN A 204 10.60 8.90 11.29
N PRO A 205 10.81 10.23 11.27
CA PRO A 205 11.77 10.88 12.17
C PRO A 205 11.55 10.49 13.63
N GLY A 206 12.63 10.08 14.31
CA GLY A 206 12.60 9.65 15.71
C GLY A 206 12.10 8.21 15.93
N ILE A 207 11.84 7.44 14.87
CA ILE A 207 11.40 6.05 14.96
C ILE A 207 12.32 5.15 14.13
N GLY A 208 12.88 4.12 14.77
CA GLY A 208 13.58 3.05 14.08
C GLY A 208 12.57 2.04 13.51
N ILE A 209 12.87 1.51 12.33
CA ILE A 209 12.02 0.53 11.64
C ILE A 209 12.86 -0.70 11.27
N ASP A 210 12.36 -1.87 11.62
CA ASP A 210 12.84 -3.14 11.08
C ASP A 210 12.07 -3.45 9.78
N TYR A 211 12.68 -3.18 8.66
CA TYR A 211 12.05 -3.39 7.34
C TYR A 211 11.81 -4.87 7.02
N ALA A 212 12.53 -5.79 7.68
CA ALA A 212 12.30 -7.21 7.48
C ALA A 212 10.91 -7.65 7.98
N THR A 213 10.42 -7.02 9.05
CA THR A 213 9.19 -7.44 9.73
C THR A 213 8.11 -6.37 9.84
N GLY A 214 8.49 -5.09 9.74
CA GLY A 214 7.64 -3.93 10.06
C GLY A 214 7.63 -3.56 11.54
N ALA A 215 8.39 -4.25 12.40
CA ALA A 215 8.55 -3.86 13.80
C ALA A 215 9.24 -2.48 13.90
N SER A 216 8.96 -1.74 14.96
CA SER A 216 9.47 -0.38 15.14
C SER A 216 9.70 -0.04 16.60
N TRP A 217 10.53 0.98 16.86
CA TRP A 217 10.84 1.48 18.21
C TRP A 217 11.12 2.98 18.18
N ALA A 218 10.88 3.68 19.28
CA ALA A 218 11.27 5.09 19.42
C ALA A 218 12.80 5.22 19.52
N GLU A 219 13.39 6.13 18.76
CA GLU A 219 14.83 6.43 18.87
C GLU A 219 15.12 7.01 20.26
N GLY A 220 16.12 6.45 20.93
CA GLY A 220 16.49 6.78 22.32
C GLY A 220 16.07 5.72 23.33
N GLU A 221 15.17 4.79 22.98
CA GLU A 221 14.87 3.58 23.74
C GLU A 221 15.72 2.38 23.30
N GLN A 222 16.98 2.60 22.96
CA GLN A 222 17.93 1.52 22.69
C GLN A 222 18.28 0.74 23.96
N GLY A 223 17.37 -0.13 24.33
CA GLY A 223 17.60 -1.18 25.28
C GLY A 223 17.28 -2.52 24.62
N GLU A 224 18.33 -3.26 24.30
CA GLU A 224 18.33 -4.69 23.94
C GLU A 224 17.27 -5.12 22.90
N ILE A 225 17.74 -5.65 21.77
CA ILE A 225 16.94 -6.52 20.89
C ILE A 225 16.51 -7.72 21.72
N GLN A 226 15.53 -7.53 22.54
CA GLN A 226 14.70 -8.61 22.99
C GLN A 226 13.79 -8.94 21.79
N SER A 227 13.97 -10.11 21.22
CA SER A 227 12.89 -10.78 20.50
C SER A 227 11.62 -10.54 21.32
N SER A 228 10.82 -9.56 20.93
CA SER A 228 9.61 -9.21 21.66
C SER A 228 8.77 -10.47 21.72
N PRO A 229 8.42 -10.95 22.91
CA PRO A 229 7.29 -11.84 22.99
C PRO A 229 6.14 -11.08 22.33
N THR A 230 5.39 -11.74 21.48
CA THR A 230 4.03 -11.35 21.04
C THR A 230 3.43 -10.50 22.16
N PRO A 231 2.99 -9.24 21.92
CA PRO A 231 2.44 -8.42 22.98
C PRO A 231 1.49 -9.30 23.78
N ALA A 232 1.71 -9.44 25.08
CA ALA A 232 0.78 -10.15 25.93
C ALA A 232 -0.55 -9.42 25.73
N GLY A 233 -1.44 -10.02 24.91
CA GLY A 233 -2.65 -9.37 24.44
C GLY A 233 -3.40 -8.81 25.61
N THR A 234 -4.03 -7.67 25.43
CA THR A 234 -4.94 -7.13 26.46
C THR A 234 -5.99 -8.19 26.75
N ALA A 235 -6.23 -8.44 28.02
CA ALA A 235 -7.25 -9.37 28.45
C ALA A 235 -8.63 -8.73 28.28
N TYR A 236 -9.51 -9.42 27.57
CA TYR A 236 -10.91 -9.06 27.38
C TYR A 236 -11.83 -10.20 27.81
N VAL A 237 -13.07 -9.86 28.10
CA VAL A 237 -14.15 -10.81 28.26
C VAL A 237 -15.15 -10.64 27.15
N LEU A 238 -15.36 -11.68 26.35
CA LEU A 238 -16.27 -11.69 25.22
C LEU A 238 -17.65 -12.21 25.61
N ASN A 239 -18.67 -11.62 25.02
CA ASN A 239 -20.01 -12.19 25.01
C ASN A 239 -20.34 -12.63 23.56
N PRO A 240 -20.23 -13.93 23.25
CA PRO A 240 -20.45 -14.44 21.90
C PRO A 240 -21.89 -14.19 21.39
N ASN A 241 -22.87 -14.13 22.29
CA ASN A 241 -24.27 -13.94 21.92
C ASN A 241 -24.60 -12.50 21.50
N THR A 242 -24.01 -11.52 22.18
CA THR A 242 -24.22 -10.10 21.89
C THR A 242 -23.13 -9.51 20.98
N LYS A 243 -22.11 -10.30 20.68
CA LYS A 243 -20.92 -9.87 19.95
C LYS A 243 -20.28 -8.60 20.54
N LYS A 244 -20.20 -8.56 21.87
CA LYS A 244 -19.55 -7.48 22.62
C LYS A 244 -18.32 -7.98 23.37
N PHE A 245 -17.31 -7.13 23.46
CA PHE A 245 -16.15 -7.37 24.31
C PHE A 245 -16.03 -6.29 25.39
N HIS A 246 -15.47 -6.67 26.53
CA HIS A 246 -15.41 -5.88 27.76
C HIS A 246 -14.00 -5.97 28.37
N LEU A 247 -13.64 -4.96 29.17
CA LEU A 247 -12.51 -5.12 30.11
C LEU A 247 -12.89 -6.12 31.21
N PRO A 248 -11.96 -6.92 31.73
CA PRO A 248 -12.24 -7.86 32.82
C PRO A 248 -12.88 -7.23 34.07
N THR A 249 -12.59 -5.92 34.29
CA THR A 249 -13.10 -5.13 35.42
C THR A 249 -14.45 -4.46 35.14
N CYS A 250 -15.07 -4.73 34.01
CA CYS A 250 -16.33 -4.12 33.63
C CYS A 250 -17.48 -4.68 34.49
N ALA A 251 -18.31 -3.82 35.09
CA ALA A 251 -19.45 -4.24 35.88
C ALA A 251 -20.42 -5.19 35.10
N SER A 252 -20.56 -4.99 33.78
CA SER A 252 -21.36 -5.88 32.94
C SER A 252 -20.81 -7.31 32.86
N VAL A 253 -19.57 -7.55 33.23
CA VAL A 253 -18.96 -8.90 33.27
C VAL A 253 -19.41 -9.66 34.52
N GLU A 254 -19.62 -8.96 35.63
CA GLU A 254 -20.09 -9.57 36.89
C GLU A 254 -21.51 -10.11 36.75
N ASP A 255 -22.35 -9.44 35.96
CA ASP A 255 -23.75 -9.84 35.68
C ASP A 255 -23.86 -10.84 34.53
N MET A 256 -22.74 -11.17 33.85
CA MET A 256 -22.75 -12.06 32.70
C MET A 256 -22.85 -13.51 33.12
N LYS A 257 -23.80 -14.25 32.54
CA LYS A 257 -23.93 -15.69 32.78
C LYS A 257 -22.67 -16.41 32.30
N PRO A 258 -22.18 -17.44 33.06
CA PRO A 258 -20.96 -18.16 32.69
C PRO A 258 -20.95 -18.72 31.28
N GLU A 259 -22.10 -19.21 30.80
CA GLU A 259 -22.27 -19.76 29.43
C GLU A 259 -22.11 -18.73 28.30
N ASN A 260 -22.20 -17.44 28.65
CA ASN A 260 -22.08 -16.31 27.71
C ASN A 260 -20.74 -15.57 27.84
N ARG A 261 -19.80 -16.15 28.60
CA ARG A 261 -18.52 -15.54 28.90
C ARG A 261 -17.39 -16.36 28.30
N THR A 262 -16.53 -15.67 27.54
CA THR A 262 -15.28 -16.23 27.02
C THR A 262 -14.14 -15.28 27.31
N ASP A 263 -13.14 -15.76 28.02
CA ASP A 263 -11.92 -14.97 28.26
C ASP A 263 -11.07 -15.00 27.00
N TYR A 264 -10.54 -13.85 26.60
CA TYR A 264 -9.75 -13.65 25.40
C TYR A 264 -8.53 -12.80 25.75
N THR A 265 -7.38 -13.16 25.17
CA THR A 265 -6.17 -12.34 25.27
C THR A 265 -5.66 -12.09 23.87
N GLY A 266 -5.65 -10.84 23.43
CA GLY A 266 -5.27 -10.48 22.07
C GLY A 266 -5.48 -9.00 21.79
N SER A 267 -5.45 -8.62 20.51
CA SER A 267 -5.65 -7.24 20.11
C SER A 267 -7.14 -6.87 20.01
N ARG A 268 -7.44 -5.62 20.31
CA ARG A 268 -8.79 -5.03 20.15
C ARG A 268 -9.26 -5.12 18.68
N GLU A 269 -8.34 -4.95 17.76
CA GLU A 269 -8.62 -4.98 16.33
C GLU A 269 -9.01 -6.37 15.83
N ALA A 270 -8.33 -7.42 16.30
CA ALA A 270 -8.71 -8.77 15.97
C ALA A 270 -10.17 -9.04 16.36
N LEU A 271 -10.62 -8.50 17.50
CA LEU A 271 -12.02 -8.62 17.93
C LEU A 271 -12.99 -7.84 17.05
N LEU A 272 -12.59 -6.66 16.57
CA LEU A 272 -13.40 -5.89 15.62
C LEU A 272 -13.49 -6.61 14.26
N ASP A 273 -12.39 -7.20 13.81
CA ASP A 273 -12.32 -7.99 12.57
C ASP A 273 -13.19 -9.28 12.65
N GLU A 274 -13.31 -9.88 13.85
CA GLU A 274 -14.20 -11.01 14.13
C GLU A 274 -15.67 -10.59 14.33
N GLY A 275 -15.99 -9.32 14.15
CA GLY A 275 -17.33 -8.76 14.23
C GLY A 275 -17.82 -8.51 15.65
N TYR A 276 -16.90 -8.44 16.63
CA TYR A 276 -17.25 -7.95 17.96
C TYR A 276 -17.25 -6.42 18.01
N SER A 277 -18.05 -5.86 18.91
CA SER A 277 -18.10 -4.42 19.17
C SER A 277 -17.74 -4.11 20.63
N PRO A 278 -17.08 -2.96 20.92
CA PRO A 278 -16.73 -2.60 22.27
C PRO A 278 -17.98 -2.36 23.13
N CYS A 279 -17.90 -2.71 24.40
CA CYS A 279 -18.93 -2.39 25.38
C CYS A 279 -19.05 -0.87 25.55
N GLY A 280 -20.27 -0.34 25.46
CA GLY A 280 -20.54 1.10 25.63
C GLY A 280 -20.24 1.63 27.03
N GLN A 281 -20.18 0.76 28.06
CA GLN A 281 -19.96 1.14 29.45
C GLN A 281 -18.45 1.25 29.78
N CYS A 282 -17.67 0.22 29.52
CA CYS A 282 -16.23 0.23 29.84
C CYS A 282 -15.34 0.72 28.69
N LYS A 283 -15.87 0.81 27.47
CA LYS A 283 -15.20 1.32 26.27
C LYS A 283 -13.78 0.73 26.10
N PRO A 284 -13.64 -0.61 26.04
CA PRO A 284 -12.36 -1.29 25.96
C PRO A 284 -11.62 -1.01 24.68
#